data_3d40f1762e9f9c51fab7fd166b493de6
#
_entry.id   3d40f1762e9f9c51fab7fd166b493de6
#
_cell.length_a   1.000
_cell.length_b   1.000
_cell.length_c   1.000
_cell.angle_alpha   90.00
_cell.angle_beta   90.00
_cell.angle_gamma   90.00
#
_symmetry.space_group_name_H-M   'P 1'
#
loop_
_entity.id
_entity.type
_entity.pdbx_description
1 polymer ?
#
loop_
_entity_poly.entity_id
_entity_poly.type
_entity_poly.pdbx_seq_one_letter_code
_entity_poly.pdbx_strand_id
1 'polypeptide(L)'
;MTALQYVINEASQAGRPVAVNISYGHNYGDHRGNSLLERFISQIAQQWKCTICIGTGNEGNSGKHKQGKLIKEEQKILLDIAPFEQNLNLQIWKDFVDELRIQLESPSGISYEITDQQGKSQYSYENTIVFVYNGYPTPYNVRQEIFLSFIVQEGNHIESGQWNLTLIPRNIRNG
;
A
#
# COMPACT_ATOMS: atom_id res chain seq x y z
N MET A 1 -1.79 -12.99 -12.71
CA MET A 1 -3.04 -13.79 -12.80
C MET A 1 -3.01 -14.77 -13.98
N THR A 2 -2.73 -14.36 -15.19
CA THR A 2 -2.74 -15.22 -16.40
C THR A 2 -1.84 -16.47 -16.28
N ALA A 3 -0.61 -16.33 -15.79
CA ALA A 3 0.30 -17.46 -15.63
C ALA A 3 -0.22 -18.53 -14.68
N LEU A 4 -0.81 -18.11 -13.54
CA LEU A 4 -1.39 -19.03 -12.56
C LEU A 4 -2.59 -19.79 -13.18
N GLN A 5 -3.47 -19.07 -13.86
CA GLN A 5 -4.60 -19.68 -14.57
C GLN A 5 -4.14 -20.70 -15.62
N TYR A 6 -3.11 -20.35 -16.38
CA TYR A 6 -2.54 -21.26 -17.37
C TYR A 6 -2.05 -22.58 -16.76
N VAL A 7 -1.21 -22.50 -15.71
CA VAL A 7 -0.66 -23.68 -15.03
C VAL A 7 -1.78 -24.61 -14.52
N ILE A 8 -2.82 -24.03 -13.92
CA ILE A 8 -3.93 -24.80 -13.36
C ILE A 8 -4.77 -25.44 -14.47
N ASN A 9 -5.01 -24.72 -15.58
CA ASN A 9 -5.73 -25.25 -16.72
C ASN A 9 -4.99 -26.44 -17.36
N GLU A 10 -3.67 -26.34 -17.54
CA GLU A 10 -2.83 -27.43 -18.08
C GLU A 10 -2.89 -28.68 -17.18
N ALA A 11 -2.76 -28.45 -15.86
CA ALA A 11 -2.86 -29.57 -14.91
C ALA A 11 -4.24 -30.22 -14.93
N SER A 12 -5.30 -29.43 -15.02
CA SER A 12 -6.68 -29.91 -15.11
C SER A 12 -6.91 -30.74 -16.37
N GLN A 13 -6.45 -30.24 -17.53
CA GLN A 13 -6.55 -30.97 -18.82
C GLN A 13 -5.76 -32.29 -18.79
N ALA A 14 -4.60 -32.31 -18.13
CA ALA A 14 -3.81 -33.50 -17.94
C ALA A 14 -4.38 -34.47 -16.87
N GLY A 15 -5.47 -34.09 -16.16
CA GLY A 15 -6.05 -34.86 -15.07
C GLY A 15 -5.16 -35.02 -13.85
N ARG A 16 -4.16 -34.14 -13.66
CA ARG A 16 -3.12 -34.24 -12.61
C ARG A 16 -3.33 -33.21 -11.51
N PRO A 17 -3.03 -33.58 -10.24
CA PRO A 17 -2.95 -32.59 -9.19
C PRO A 17 -1.80 -31.61 -9.43
N VAL A 18 -1.94 -30.37 -8.94
CA VAL A 18 -0.92 -29.34 -9.07
C VAL A 18 -0.64 -28.65 -7.72
N ALA A 19 0.64 -28.47 -7.44
CA ALA A 19 1.12 -27.63 -6.35
C ALA A 19 1.88 -26.44 -6.98
N VAL A 20 1.46 -25.23 -6.65
CA VAL A 20 2.06 -23.99 -7.14
C VAL A 20 2.72 -23.28 -5.98
N ASN A 21 3.98 -22.92 -6.13
CA ASN A 21 4.69 -22.06 -5.19
C ASN A 21 4.82 -20.65 -5.78
N ILE A 22 4.37 -19.64 -5.03
CA ILE A 22 4.48 -18.24 -5.41
C ILE A 22 5.47 -17.58 -4.44
N SER A 23 6.72 -17.48 -4.85
CA SER A 23 7.79 -16.81 -4.11
C SER A 23 7.93 -15.36 -4.60
N TYR A 24 6.84 -14.61 -4.55
CA TYR A 24 6.78 -13.21 -4.95
C TYR A 24 6.19 -12.38 -3.82
N GLY A 25 6.99 -11.45 -3.30
CA GLY A 25 6.58 -10.53 -2.24
C GLY A 25 6.33 -9.11 -2.76
N HIS A 26 5.31 -8.47 -2.24
CA HIS A 26 5.08 -7.04 -2.36
C HIS A 26 4.32 -6.55 -1.13
N ASN A 27 4.39 -5.23 -0.86
CA ASN A 27 3.75 -4.63 0.30
C ASN A 27 2.44 -3.90 -0.06
N TYR A 28 1.89 -4.13 -1.25
CA TYR A 28 0.65 -3.49 -1.69
C TYR A 28 -0.58 -4.19 -1.13
N GLY A 29 -1.61 -3.38 -0.85
CA GLY A 29 -2.90 -3.84 -0.39
C GLY A 29 -3.16 -3.58 1.09
N ASP A 30 -4.38 -3.84 1.53
CA ASP A 30 -4.83 -3.63 2.90
C ASP A 30 -4.45 -4.75 3.88
N HIS A 31 -3.69 -5.73 3.44
CA HIS A 31 -3.25 -6.93 4.18
C HIS A 31 -4.41 -7.73 4.81
N ARG A 32 -5.61 -7.71 4.19
CA ARG A 32 -6.80 -8.44 4.64
C ARG A 32 -7.37 -9.43 3.61
N GLY A 33 -6.62 -9.69 2.55
CA GLY A 33 -7.07 -10.59 1.50
C GLY A 33 -8.08 -9.98 0.52
N ASN A 34 -8.20 -8.66 0.45
CA ASN A 34 -9.21 -7.97 -0.33
C ASN A 34 -8.71 -7.45 -1.69
N SER A 35 -7.42 -7.52 -1.99
CA SER A 35 -6.92 -7.14 -3.31
C SER A 35 -7.43 -8.10 -4.39
N LEU A 36 -7.52 -7.61 -5.62
CA LEU A 36 -7.95 -8.45 -6.74
C LEU A 36 -7.08 -9.68 -6.94
N LEU A 37 -5.76 -9.56 -6.67
CA LEU A 37 -4.83 -10.69 -6.76
C LEU A 37 -5.11 -11.73 -5.67
N GLU A 38 -5.28 -11.31 -4.43
CA GLU A 38 -5.56 -12.21 -3.30
C GLU A 38 -6.89 -12.94 -3.47
N ARG A 39 -7.92 -12.22 -3.91
CA ARG A 39 -9.23 -12.83 -4.21
C ARG A 39 -9.16 -13.80 -5.36
N PHE A 40 -8.43 -13.46 -6.43
CA PHE A 40 -8.21 -14.36 -7.55
C PHE A 40 -7.48 -15.64 -7.11
N ILE A 41 -6.42 -15.53 -6.32
CA ILE A 41 -5.70 -16.68 -5.79
C ILE A 41 -6.63 -17.54 -4.90
N SER A 42 -7.38 -16.90 -4.02
CA SER A 42 -8.34 -17.60 -3.14
C SER A 42 -9.43 -18.34 -3.94
N GLN A 43 -9.92 -17.73 -5.02
CA GLN A 43 -10.91 -18.36 -5.89
C GLN A 43 -10.34 -19.55 -6.68
N ILE A 44 -9.15 -19.38 -7.24
CA ILE A 44 -8.53 -20.41 -8.06
C ILE A 44 -8.03 -21.59 -7.21
N ALA A 45 -7.65 -21.35 -5.97
CA ALA A 45 -7.25 -22.39 -5.01
C ALA A 45 -8.42 -23.33 -4.61
N GLN A 46 -9.66 -22.93 -4.87
CA GLN A 46 -10.85 -23.78 -4.65
C GLN A 46 -11.04 -24.80 -5.78
N GLN A 47 -10.28 -24.70 -6.85
CA GLN A 47 -10.35 -25.68 -7.94
C GLN A 47 -9.79 -27.03 -7.49
N TRP A 48 -10.35 -28.09 -8.08
CA TRP A 48 -10.02 -29.45 -7.70
C TRP A 48 -8.53 -29.79 -7.86
N LYS A 49 -7.97 -30.49 -6.86
CA LYS A 49 -6.58 -30.96 -6.81
C LYS A 49 -5.53 -29.84 -6.98
N CYS A 50 -5.82 -28.64 -6.52
CA CYS A 50 -4.90 -27.51 -6.56
C CYS A 50 -4.46 -27.13 -5.15
N THR A 51 -3.15 -26.98 -4.94
CA THR A 51 -2.57 -26.39 -3.73
C THR A 51 -1.71 -25.20 -4.12
N ILE A 52 -1.93 -24.04 -3.49
CA ILE A 52 -1.13 -22.84 -3.74
C ILE A 52 -0.43 -22.46 -2.43
N CYS A 53 0.90 -22.42 -2.48
CA CYS A 53 1.75 -21.96 -1.38
C CYS A 53 2.27 -20.57 -1.71
N ILE A 54 2.14 -19.62 -0.77
CA ILE A 54 2.59 -18.24 -0.96
C ILE A 54 3.60 -17.91 0.12
N GLY A 55 4.77 -17.41 -0.31
CA GLY A 55 5.77 -16.90 0.61
C GLY A 55 5.32 -15.58 1.25
N THR A 56 5.58 -15.39 2.53
CA THR A 56 5.23 -14.18 3.28
C THR A 56 6.24 -13.04 3.12
N GLY A 57 7.28 -13.23 2.30
CA GLY A 57 8.36 -12.27 2.07
C GLY A 57 9.54 -12.43 3.04
N ASN A 58 10.62 -11.73 2.73
CA ASN A 58 11.90 -11.81 3.46
C ASN A 58 12.22 -10.52 4.24
N GLU A 59 11.31 -9.56 4.28
CA GLU A 59 11.55 -8.21 4.78
C GLU A 59 10.93 -7.92 6.15
N GLY A 60 10.72 -8.95 6.97
CA GLY A 60 10.06 -8.81 8.28
C GLY A 60 10.71 -7.79 9.24
N ASN A 61 12.00 -7.51 9.08
CA ASN A 61 12.74 -6.55 9.90
C ASN A 61 12.98 -5.20 9.20
N SER A 62 12.42 -4.98 8.02
CA SER A 62 12.70 -3.77 7.22
C SER A 62 11.92 -2.53 7.64
N GLY A 63 10.99 -2.67 8.59
CA GLY A 63 10.18 -1.54 9.07
C GLY A 63 9.21 -0.95 8.03
N LYS A 64 8.95 -1.65 6.93
CA LYS A 64 8.13 -1.16 5.81
C LYS A 64 6.61 -1.22 6.05
N HIS A 65 6.17 -1.64 7.21
CA HIS A 65 4.76 -1.72 7.57
C HIS A 65 4.53 -1.22 8.99
N LYS A 66 3.50 -0.41 9.16
CA LYS A 66 3.03 0.04 10.48
C LYS A 66 1.50 -0.10 10.55
N GLN A 67 1.03 -0.64 11.66
CA GLN A 67 -0.39 -0.71 11.99
C GLN A 67 -0.63 0.00 13.33
N GLY A 68 -1.77 0.68 13.46
CA GLY A 68 -2.16 1.37 14.68
C GLY A 68 -3.65 1.64 14.71
N LYS A 69 -4.10 2.26 15.78
CA LYS A 69 -5.45 2.81 15.94
C LYS A 69 -5.37 4.31 16.09
N LEU A 70 -6.17 5.03 15.31
CA LEU A 70 -6.31 6.46 15.39
C LEU A 70 -7.67 6.77 16.04
N ILE A 71 -7.70 7.30 17.28
CA ILE A 71 -8.95 7.54 18.00
C ILE A 71 -9.14 9.05 18.26
N LYS A 72 -8.33 9.64 19.13
CA LYS A 72 -8.45 11.05 19.52
C LYS A 72 -7.15 11.82 19.36
N GLU A 73 -6.03 11.14 19.50
CA GLU A 73 -4.70 11.77 19.46
C GLU A 73 -4.09 11.61 18.08
N GLU A 74 -3.31 12.58 17.67
CA GLU A 74 -2.54 12.50 16.44
C GLU A 74 -1.49 11.37 16.51
N GLN A 75 -1.22 10.77 15.39
CA GLN A 75 -0.22 9.71 15.26
C GLN A 75 0.90 10.20 14.34
N LYS A 76 2.12 10.26 14.87
CA LYS A 76 3.33 10.56 14.10
C LYS A 76 3.99 9.29 13.62
N ILE A 77 4.32 9.28 12.36
CA ILE A 77 5.01 8.19 11.67
C ILE A 77 6.24 8.78 11.01
N LEU A 78 7.39 8.25 11.37
CA LEU A 78 8.67 8.65 10.76
C LEU A 78 8.93 7.77 9.55
N LEU A 79 9.25 8.39 8.42
CA LEU A 79 9.64 7.73 7.19
C LEU A 79 11.09 8.07 6.92
N ASP A 80 11.98 7.12 7.12
CA ASP A 80 13.39 7.29 6.80
C ASP A 80 13.62 6.92 5.33
N ILE A 81 13.91 7.91 4.51
CA ILE A 81 14.23 7.72 3.10
C ILE A 81 15.74 7.71 2.94
N ALA A 82 16.27 6.58 2.45
CA ALA A 82 17.69 6.40 2.24
C ALA A 82 18.25 7.34 1.16
N PRO A 83 19.55 7.68 1.21
CA PRO A 83 20.18 8.37 0.11
C PRO A 83 20.08 7.58 -1.20
N PHE A 84 19.97 8.29 -2.32
CA PHE A 84 19.94 7.74 -3.68
C PHE A 84 18.63 7.05 -4.09
N GLU A 85 17.57 7.14 -3.29
CA GLU A 85 16.26 6.67 -3.70
C GLU A 85 15.69 7.56 -4.81
N GLN A 86 15.15 6.96 -5.86
CA GLN A 86 14.56 7.66 -6.99
C GLN A 86 13.05 7.76 -6.92
N ASN A 87 12.44 6.85 -6.22
CA ASN A 87 11.00 6.82 -5.99
C ASN A 87 10.66 6.06 -4.70
N LEU A 88 9.53 6.42 -4.11
CA LEU A 88 8.95 5.71 -2.97
C LEU A 88 7.43 5.73 -3.13
N ASN A 89 6.80 4.60 -2.83
CA ASN A 89 5.35 4.53 -2.75
C ASN A 89 4.92 4.18 -1.33
N LEU A 90 3.97 4.93 -0.81
CA LEU A 90 3.38 4.73 0.50
C LEU A 90 1.88 4.53 0.36
N GLN A 91 1.33 3.50 0.98
CA GLN A 91 -0.10 3.24 1.06
C GLN A 91 -0.60 3.42 2.49
N ILE A 92 -1.64 4.20 2.66
CA ILE A 92 -2.36 4.35 3.92
C ILE A 92 -3.75 3.76 3.72
N TRP A 93 -4.09 2.77 4.53
CA TRP A 93 -5.40 2.13 4.50
C TRP A 93 -6.17 2.46 5.77
N LYS A 94 -7.35 3.04 5.62
CA LYS A 94 -8.25 3.38 6.72
C LYS A 94 -9.68 2.93 6.43
N ASP A 95 -10.51 2.85 7.45
CA ASP A 95 -11.93 2.67 7.23
C ASP A 95 -12.51 3.92 6.54
N PHE A 96 -13.35 3.71 5.53
CA PHE A 96 -13.87 4.81 4.70
C PHE A 96 -14.67 5.84 5.52
N VAL A 97 -15.35 5.37 6.55
CA VAL A 97 -16.19 6.22 7.42
C VAL A 97 -15.40 7.12 8.37
N ASP A 98 -14.11 6.85 8.54
CA ASP A 98 -13.23 7.64 9.38
C ASP A 98 -12.66 8.82 8.57
N GLU A 99 -12.71 10.02 9.14
CA GLU A 99 -12.18 11.23 8.52
C GLU A 99 -10.92 11.68 9.26
N LEU A 100 -9.87 11.93 8.52
CA LEU A 100 -8.60 12.40 9.06
C LEU A 100 -7.96 13.44 8.14
N ARG A 101 -7.00 14.18 8.67
CA ARG A 101 -6.04 14.99 7.90
C ARG A 101 -4.68 14.33 7.98
N ILE A 102 -3.92 14.50 6.94
CA ILE A 102 -2.54 14.04 6.86
C ILE A 102 -1.66 15.27 6.75
N GLN A 103 -0.70 15.41 7.61
CA GLN A 103 0.37 16.39 7.45
C GLN A 103 1.64 15.65 7.05
N LEU A 104 2.24 16.08 5.96
CA LEU A 104 3.50 15.53 5.47
C LEU A 104 4.55 16.63 5.46
N GLU A 105 5.61 16.44 6.20
CA GLU A 105 6.75 17.36 6.34
C GLU A 105 8.03 16.69 5.85
N SER A 106 8.75 17.38 4.98
CA SER A 106 10.04 16.93 4.45
C SER A 106 11.20 17.18 5.42
N PRO A 107 12.36 16.56 5.21
CA PRO A 107 13.58 16.85 5.98
C PRO A 107 14.00 18.31 5.95
N SER A 108 13.74 19.03 4.84
CA SER A 108 13.98 20.47 4.71
C SER A 108 12.99 21.35 5.46
N GLY A 109 11.95 20.77 6.09
CA GLY A 109 10.94 21.47 6.88
C GLY A 109 9.75 22.01 6.06
N ILE A 110 9.66 21.70 4.77
CA ILE A 110 8.48 22.02 3.97
C ILE A 110 7.34 21.10 4.38
N SER A 111 6.18 21.68 4.72
CA SER A 111 5.05 20.91 5.22
C SER A 111 3.76 21.25 4.47
N TYR A 112 3.01 20.22 4.10
CA TYR A 112 1.69 20.35 3.49
C TYR A 112 0.64 19.54 4.24
N GLU A 113 -0.57 20.09 4.30
CA GLU A 113 -1.75 19.38 4.74
C GLU A 113 -2.42 18.69 3.53
N ILE A 114 -2.58 17.39 3.63
CA ILE A 114 -3.19 16.52 2.63
C ILE A 114 -4.57 16.13 3.16
N THR A 115 -5.61 16.38 2.39
CA THR A 115 -6.96 15.92 2.73
C THR A 115 -7.15 14.46 2.36
N ASP A 116 -7.99 13.75 3.10
CA ASP A 116 -8.44 12.40 2.76
C ASP A 116 -9.68 12.39 1.83
N GLN A 117 -10.12 13.57 1.39
CA GLN A 117 -11.17 13.67 0.40
C GLN A 117 -10.74 13.06 -0.93
N GLN A 118 -11.68 12.41 -1.59
CA GLN A 118 -11.43 11.71 -2.84
C GLN A 118 -10.89 12.64 -3.93
N GLY A 119 -9.95 12.12 -4.70
CA GLY A 119 -9.35 12.86 -5.80
C GLY A 119 -7.86 12.67 -5.94
N LYS A 120 -7.27 13.57 -6.70
CA LYS A 120 -5.84 13.61 -6.97
C LYS A 120 -5.31 14.97 -6.59
N SER A 121 -4.15 14.99 -5.95
CA SER A 121 -3.43 16.21 -5.63
C SER A 121 -1.92 15.99 -5.82
N GLN A 122 -1.19 17.11 -5.87
CA GLN A 122 0.24 17.11 -6.05
C GLN A 122 0.84 18.16 -5.12
N TYR A 123 1.95 17.82 -4.49
CA TYR A 123 2.69 18.68 -3.58
C TYR A 123 4.16 18.69 -3.98
N SER A 124 4.74 19.90 -4.10
CA SER A 124 6.13 20.08 -4.49
C SER A 124 6.97 20.44 -3.28
N TYR A 125 7.96 19.64 -3.00
CA TYR A 125 9.05 19.86 -2.05
C TYR A 125 10.32 20.24 -2.84
N GLU A 126 11.45 20.46 -2.21
CA GLU A 126 12.64 20.93 -2.92
C GLU A 126 12.92 20.16 -4.23
N ASN A 127 13.34 18.91 -4.10
CA ASN A 127 13.70 18.06 -5.24
C ASN A 127 12.71 16.90 -5.44
N THR A 128 11.59 16.90 -4.71
CA THR A 128 10.62 15.80 -4.66
C THR A 128 9.22 16.29 -4.96
N ILE A 129 8.51 15.61 -5.85
CA ILE A 129 7.07 15.75 -6.00
C ILE A 129 6.39 14.58 -5.32
N VAL A 130 5.35 14.87 -4.55
CA VAL A 130 4.47 13.85 -3.96
C VAL A 130 3.10 13.93 -4.63
N PHE A 131 2.77 12.90 -5.41
CA PHE A 131 1.41 12.70 -5.91
C PHE A 131 0.60 11.96 -4.88
N VAL A 132 -0.61 12.43 -4.65
CA VAL A 132 -1.56 11.79 -3.73
C VAL A 132 -2.80 11.38 -4.49
N TYR A 133 -3.21 10.14 -4.30
CA TYR A 133 -4.42 9.56 -4.87
C TYR A 133 -5.29 9.04 -3.74
N ASN A 134 -6.42 9.67 -3.52
CA ASN A 134 -7.41 9.25 -2.54
C ASN A 134 -8.48 8.41 -3.24
N GLY A 135 -8.47 7.12 -2.96
CA GLY A 135 -9.36 6.16 -3.58
C GLY A 135 -10.78 6.17 -3.03
N TYR A 136 -11.65 5.44 -3.72
CA TYR A 136 -12.99 5.10 -3.27
C TYR A 136 -13.02 3.66 -2.75
N PRO A 137 -13.94 3.33 -1.86
CA PRO A 137 -14.27 1.93 -1.61
C PRO A 137 -14.65 1.23 -2.90
N THR A 138 -14.26 -0.02 -3.00
CA THR A 138 -14.59 -0.85 -4.15
C THR A 138 -15.59 -1.94 -3.74
N PRO A 139 -16.26 -2.63 -4.68
CA PRO A 139 -17.08 -3.79 -4.34
C PRO A 139 -16.31 -4.92 -3.63
N TYR A 140 -14.99 -4.86 -3.66
CA TYR A 140 -14.11 -5.88 -3.08
C TYR A 140 -13.50 -5.43 -1.76
N ASN A 141 -13.40 -4.12 -1.52
CA ASN A 141 -12.78 -3.55 -0.33
C ASN A 141 -13.49 -2.27 0.08
N VAL A 142 -14.13 -2.27 1.23
CA VAL A 142 -14.87 -1.13 1.78
C VAL A 142 -13.96 -0.08 2.44
N ARG A 143 -12.66 -0.35 2.51
CA ARG A 143 -11.67 0.57 3.04
C ARG A 143 -11.24 1.58 1.99
N GLN A 144 -10.77 2.71 2.45
CA GLN A 144 -10.17 3.75 1.60
C GLN A 144 -8.66 3.58 1.56
N GLU A 145 -8.12 3.58 0.35
CA GLU A 145 -6.70 3.72 0.10
C GLU A 145 -6.35 5.19 -0.10
N ILE A 146 -5.30 5.66 0.56
CA ILE A 146 -4.62 6.91 0.27
C ILE A 146 -3.22 6.53 -0.19
N PHE A 147 -2.94 6.74 -1.46
CA PHE A 147 -1.68 6.36 -2.10
C PHE A 147 -0.84 7.60 -2.34
N LEU A 148 0.38 7.62 -1.80
CA LEU A 148 1.36 8.66 -1.99
C LEU A 148 2.51 8.10 -2.84
N SER A 149 2.83 8.79 -3.94
CA SER A 149 3.97 8.47 -4.80
C SER A 149 4.95 9.62 -4.79
N PHE A 150 6.12 9.36 -4.22
CA PHE A 150 7.25 10.30 -4.18
C PHE A 150 8.09 10.05 -5.43
N ILE A 151 8.32 11.08 -6.19
CA ILE A 151 9.17 11.04 -7.38
C ILE A 151 10.16 12.20 -7.41
N VAL A 152 11.21 12.05 -8.17
CA VAL A 152 12.21 13.10 -8.37
C VAL A 152 11.59 14.26 -9.15
N GLN A 153 11.74 15.49 -8.64
CA GLN A 153 11.39 16.73 -9.35
C GLN A 153 12.63 17.32 -10.02
N GLU A 154 13.70 17.43 -9.25
CA GLU A 154 14.99 17.96 -9.71
C GLU A 154 16.14 17.08 -9.20
N GLY A 155 17.22 17.00 -9.97
CA GLY A 155 18.35 16.15 -9.63
C GLY A 155 18.13 14.68 -9.98
N ASN A 156 18.74 13.78 -9.22
CA ASN A 156 18.73 12.34 -9.49
C ASN A 156 18.02 11.51 -8.43
N HIS A 157 17.62 12.12 -7.31
CA HIS A 157 17.08 11.41 -6.15
C HIS A 157 15.99 12.23 -5.47
N ILE A 158 15.06 11.57 -4.83
CA ILE A 158 14.11 12.21 -3.91
C ILE A 158 14.84 12.67 -2.65
N GLU A 159 14.25 13.61 -1.92
CA GLU A 159 14.85 14.16 -0.71
C GLU A 159 15.02 13.06 0.34
N SER A 160 16.30 12.77 0.67
CA SER A 160 16.65 11.76 1.66
C SER A 160 16.62 12.33 3.08
N GLY A 161 16.39 11.45 4.05
CA GLY A 161 16.30 11.80 5.45
C GLY A 161 14.95 11.46 6.05
N GLN A 162 14.68 12.06 7.21
CA GLN A 162 13.49 11.75 7.98
C GLN A 162 12.31 12.65 7.59
N TRP A 163 11.32 12.07 6.94
CA TRP A 163 10.03 12.68 6.69
C TRP A 163 9.08 12.42 7.84
N ASN A 164 8.26 13.39 8.20
CA ASN A 164 7.26 13.30 9.25
C ASN A 164 5.87 13.20 8.64
N LEU A 165 5.25 12.04 8.79
CA LEU A 165 3.84 11.83 8.44
C LEU A 165 3.00 11.86 9.70
N THR A 166 2.13 12.87 9.83
CA THR A 166 1.22 13.00 10.98
C THR A 166 -0.21 12.75 10.53
N LEU A 167 -0.86 11.77 11.16
CA LEU A 167 -2.28 11.47 10.97
C LEU A 167 -3.07 12.19 12.07
N ILE A 168 -3.97 13.08 11.70
CA ILE A 168 -4.73 13.94 12.62
C ILE A 168 -6.21 13.54 12.52
N PRO A 169 -6.81 12.97 13.60
CA PRO A 169 -8.19 12.54 13.59
C PRO A 169 -9.16 13.74 13.48
N ARG A 170 -10.22 13.59 12.68
CA ARG A 170 -11.32 14.56 12.59
C ARG A 170 -12.63 13.97 13.11
N ASN A 171 -13.09 12.92 12.48
CA ASN A 171 -14.32 12.23 12.83
C ASN A 171 -14.06 10.72 12.72
N ILE A 172 -13.65 10.13 13.81
CA ILE A 172 -13.27 8.72 13.86
C ILE A 172 -14.42 7.92 14.45
N ARG A 173 -14.88 6.91 13.72
CA ARG A 173 -15.96 6.00 14.12
C ARG A 173 -15.46 4.62 14.49
N ASN A 174 -14.46 4.12 13.76
CA ASN A 174 -13.93 2.77 13.96
C ASN A 174 -12.50 2.78 14.51
N GLY A 175 -11.64 3.70 14.09
CA GLY A 175 -10.27 3.90 14.59
C GLY A 175 -9.26 2.84 14.14
#